data_000ef25c3a6e8043ce4b80e017d75d52
#
_entry.id   000ef25c3a6e8043ce4b80e017d75d52
#
_cell.length_a   1.000
_cell.length_b   1.000
_cell.length_c   1.000
_cell.angle_alpha   90.00
_cell.angle_beta   90.00
_cell.angle_gamma   90.00
#
_symmetry.space_group_name_H-M   'P 1'
#
loop_
_entity.id
_entity.type
_entity.pdbx_description
1 polymer ?
#
loop_
_entity_poly.entity_id
_entity_poly.type
_entity_poly.pdbx_seq_one_letter_code
_entity_poly.pdbx_strand_id
1 'polypeptide(L)'
;MTAGRAKVKLRSSLQGCEIPIKEAGNMERKIKQQVTGYRTKDGAGVSLVRVLGNETIQEYDPILMLDSFDSTNPNEYIAGFPLHPHRGIETVSYIYRGRMTHKDSLGNEDTIADGEVQWMTAGSGIMHEEKLPASERMLGVQLWLNLPAKNKMVDPAYHSIKNETIEEIILENGKLRLLAGNYKDSKGYTSKNLPLDYYDIHLNPNSTFNISVEKERSIMVFTLLGEAYIGDELIKEKTAAKLTEGDNVEIKTKDKKAQILFISSEKLEESVAWGGPIVMNTKEELQKAFDELRQGTFLQKGISY
;
A
#
# COMPACT_ATOMS: atom_id res chain seq x y z
N MET A 1 80.47 28.01 -29.23
CA MET A 1 80.42 26.98 -28.13
C MET A 1 79.10 27.14 -27.40
N THR A 2 78.10 26.41 -27.73
CA THR A 2 76.90 26.28 -26.92
C THR A 2 76.15 24.99 -27.36
N ALA A 3 76.13 24.08 -26.46
CA ALA A 3 75.51 22.77 -26.67
C ALA A 3 74.00 22.85 -26.60
N GLY A 4 73.34 22.38 -27.64
CA GLY A 4 71.87 22.23 -27.72
C GLY A 4 71.45 20.92 -27.05
N ARG A 5 70.56 20.99 -26.03
CA ARG A 5 69.91 19.83 -25.38
C ARG A 5 68.63 19.53 -26.16
N ALA A 6 68.56 18.35 -26.73
CA ALA A 6 67.33 17.77 -27.31
C ALA A 6 66.34 17.37 -26.19
N LYS A 7 65.11 17.83 -26.26
CA LYS A 7 63.98 17.39 -25.42
C LYS A 7 63.30 16.20 -26.07
N VAL A 8 63.42 15.03 -25.45
CA VAL A 8 62.61 13.86 -25.80
C VAL A 8 61.23 14.03 -25.21
N LYS A 9 60.15 14.06 -26.04
CA LYS A 9 58.78 13.99 -25.63
C LYS A 9 58.36 12.51 -25.57
N LEU A 10 58.22 11.99 -24.34
CA LEU A 10 57.47 10.76 -24.13
C LEU A 10 55.94 11.03 -24.32
N ARG A 11 55.34 10.39 -25.29
CA ARG A 11 53.87 10.27 -25.40
C ARG A 11 53.49 9.03 -24.59
N SER A 12 52.82 9.23 -23.47
CA SER A 12 52.08 8.17 -22.76
C SER A 12 50.70 8.02 -23.42
N SER A 13 50.51 6.94 -24.16
CA SER A 13 49.19 6.49 -24.63
C SER A 13 48.51 5.75 -23.49
N LEU A 14 47.75 6.43 -22.69
CA LEU A 14 46.73 5.79 -21.84
C LEU A 14 45.53 5.51 -22.76
N GLN A 15 45.42 4.29 -23.28
CA GLN A 15 44.16 3.75 -23.78
C GLN A 15 43.26 3.55 -22.56
N GLY A 16 42.32 4.48 -22.35
CA GLY A 16 41.20 4.31 -21.44
C GLY A 16 40.36 3.15 -21.92
N CYS A 17 40.32 2.09 -21.14
CA CYS A 17 39.35 1.03 -21.28
C CYS A 17 38.00 1.64 -20.87
N GLU A 18 37.24 2.15 -21.82
CA GLU A 18 35.83 2.50 -21.59
C GLU A 18 35.10 1.19 -21.35
N ILE A 19 34.79 0.90 -20.10
CA ILE A 19 33.82 -0.14 -19.73
C ILE A 19 32.49 0.35 -20.31
N PRO A 20 31.84 -0.38 -21.24
CA PRO A 20 30.55 0.06 -21.71
C PRO A 20 29.59 0.04 -20.52
N ILE A 21 29.07 1.23 -20.17
CA ILE A 21 27.92 1.35 -19.29
C ILE A 21 26.82 0.60 -20.05
N LYS A 22 26.48 -0.62 -19.59
CA LYS A 22 25.27 -1.29 -20.03
C LYS A 22 24.15 -0.31 -19.72
N GLU A 23 23.53 0.24 -20.77
CA GLU A 23 22.22 0.85 -20.64
C GLU A 23 21.35 -0.17 -19.90
N ALA A 24 20.86 0.19 -18.73
CA ALA A 24 19.91 -0.62 -18.01
C ALA A 24 18.71 -0.76 -18.94
N GLY A 25 18.52 -1.95 -19.49
CA GLY A 25 17.40 -2.21 -20.39
C GLY A 25 16.12 -1.94 -19.64
N ASN A 26 15.27 -1.08 -20.21
CA ASN A 26 13.97 -0.73 -19.65
C ASN A 26 13.08 -1.98 -19.65
N MET A 27 13.05 -2.70 -18.52
CA MET A 27 12.29 -3.95 -18.38
C MET A 27 10.88 -3.63 -17.90
N GLU A 28 9.93 -3.67 -18.82
CA GLU A 28 8.51 -3.49 -18.52
C GLU A 28 8.01 -4.61 -17.60
N ARG A 29 7.33 -4.24 -16.55
CA ARG A 29 6.63 -5.16 -15.66
C ARG A 29 5.37 -5.68 -16.34
N LYS A 30 5.10 -6.96 -16.12
CA LYS A 30 3.91 -7.67 -16.61
C LYS A 30 3.07 -8.12 -15.41
N ILE A 31 1.86 -8.53 -15.67
CA ILE A 31 1.02 -9.16 -14.64
C ILE A 31 1.60 -10.55 -14.34
N LYS A 32 1.90 -10.79 -13.07
CA LYS A 32 2.31 -12.10 -12.56
C LYS A 32 1.08 -12.91 -12.13
N GLN A 33 0.15 -12.25 -11.45
CA GLN A 33 -1.07 -12.86 -10.92
C GLN A 33 -2.15 -11.81 -10.79
N GLN A 34 -3.40 -12.21 -10.97
CA GLN A 34 -4.57 -11.39 -10.69
C GLN A 34 -5.50 -12.08 -9.69
N VAL A 35 -6.08 -11.31 -8.79
CA VAL A 35 -7.12 -11.77 -7.87
C VAL A 35 -8.30 -10.83 -7.96
N THR A 36 -9.40 -11.33 -8.48
CA THR A 36 -10.69 -10.62 -8.47
C THR A 36 -11.38 -10.84 -7.14
N GLY A 37 -11.79 -9.76 -6.50
CA GLY A 37 -12.46 -9.83 -5.20
C GLY A 37 -13.82 -10.52 -5.24
N TYR A 38 -14.25 -11.04 -4.11
CA TYR A 38 -15.56 -11.65 -3.91
C TYR A 38 -16.34 -10.93 -2.81
N ARG A 39 -17.67 -10.88 -2.97
CA ARG A 39 -18.54 -10.26 -1.96
C ARG A 39 -18.58 -11.09 -0.70
N THR A 40 -18.45 -10.42 0.44
CA THR A 40 -18.56 -11.02 1.77
C THR A 40 -19.05 -9.99 2.80
N LYS A 41 -19.16 -10.39 4.05
CA LYS A 41 -19.42 -9.50 5.19
C LYS A 41 -18.37 -9.68 6.26
N ASP A 42 -18.03 -8.57 6.91
CA ASP A 42 -17.10 -8.55 8.05
C ASP A 42 -17.60 -7.57 9.14
N GLY A 43 -16.90 -7.49 10.27
CA GLY A 43 -17.32 -6.67 11.40
C GLY A 43 -18.71 -7.07 11.91
N ALA A 44 -19.57 -6.09 12.17
CA ALA A 44 -20.96 -6.33 12.58
C ALA A 44 -21.93 -6.54 11.41
N GLY A 45 -21.43 -6.92 10.23
CA GLY A 45 -22.22 -7.19 9.04
C GLY A 45 -21.98 -6.21 7.89
N VAL A 46 -20.84 -5.53 7.88
CA VAL A 46 -20.42 -4.64 6.79
C VAL A 46 -20.22 -5.46 5.51
N SER A 47 -20.97 -5.14 4.48
CA SER A 47 -20.82 -5.72 3.15
C SER A 47 -19.61 -5.12 2.45
N LEU A 48 -18.70 -5.96 1.98
CA LEU A 48 -17.49 -5.56 1.29
C LEU A 48 -17.08 -6.58 0.21
N VAL A 49 -16.11 -6.21 -0.59
CA VAL A 49 -15.45 -7.10 -1.54
C VAL A 49 -14.05 -7.40 -0.99
N ARG A 50 -13.83 -8.64 -0.53
CA ARG A 50 -12.51 -9.12 -0.12
C ARG A 50 -11.72 -9.52 -1.34
N VAL A 51 -10.58 -8.88 -1.54
CA VAL A 51 -9.71 -9.09 -2.70
C VAL A 51 -8.50 -9.94 -2.32
N LEU A 52 -7.82 -9.59 -1.24
CA LEU A 52 -6.65 -10.33 -0.73
C LEU A 52 -6.91 -10.82 0.69
N GLY A 53 -6.29 -11.93 1.06
CA GLY A 53 -6.41 -12.56 2.36
C GLY A 53 -5.37 -13.68 2.55
N ASN A 54 -5.61 -14.61 3.47
CA ASN A 54 -4.67 -15.66 3.85
C ASN A 54 -4.06 -16.45 2.67
N GLU A 55 -4.82 -16.67 1.62
CA GLU A 55 -4.39 -17.47 0.46
C GLU A 55 -3.43 -16.70 -0.46
N THR A 56 -3.30 -15.38 -0.28
CA THR A 56 -2.53 -14.50 -1.18
C THR A 56 -1.26 -13.93 -0.55
N ILE A 57 -0.99 -14.21 0.73
CA ILE A 57 0.10 -13.59 1.50
C ILE A 57 1.48 -13.80 0.89
N GLN A 58 1.73 -14.95 0.28
CA GLN A 58 3.02 -15.28 -0.32
C GLN A 58 3.30 -14.42 -1.56
N GLU A 59 2.30 -14.28 -2.42
CA GLU A 59 2.47 -13.56 -3.68
C GLU A 59 2.39 -12.04 -3.51
N TYR A 60 1.58 -11.56 -2.56
CA TYR A 60 1.35 -10.13 -2.35
C TYR A 60 2.16 -9.52 -1.21
N ASP A 61 3.13 -10.27 -0.64
CA ASP A 61 4.03 -9.74 0.40
C ASP A 61 4.52 -8.32 0.04
N PRO A 62 4.40 -7.33 0.95
CA PRO A 62 3.99 -7.40 2.37
C PRO A 62 2.49 -7.14 2.62
N ILE A 63 1.64 -7.22 1.59
CA ILE A 63 0.20 -6.97 1.72
C ILE A 63 -0.47 -8.26 2.21
N LEU A 64 -1.15 -8.20 3.35
CA LEU A 64 -1.85 -9.32 3.93
C LEU A 64 -3.32 -9.40 3.48
N MET A 65 -4.00 -8.25 3.47
CA MET A 65 -5.42 -8.16 3.16
C MET A 65 -5.73 -6.88 2.40
N LEU A 66 -6.69 -6.97 1.50
CA LEU A 66 -7.32 -5.83 0.83
C LEU A 66 -8.81 -6.04 0.77
N ASP A 67 -9.56 -5.21 1.48
CA ASP A 67 -11.01 -5.13 1.42
C ASP A 67 -11.45 -3.85 0.74
N SER A 68 -12.44 -3.94 -0.16
CA SER A 68 -13.02 -2.80 -0.86
C SER A 68 -14.46 -2.60 -0.46
N PHE A 69 -14.78 -1.39 -0.02
CA PHE A 69 -16.14 -0.92 0.27
C PHE A 69 -16.71 -0.27 -0.99
N ASP A 70 -17.95 -0.58 -1.34
CA ASP A 70 -18.65 0.10 -2.42
C ASP A 70 -20.15 -0.12 -2.29
N SER A 71 -20.85 0.81 -1.63
CA SER A 71 -22.30 0.76 -1.46
C SER A 71 -22.90 2.16 -1.34
N THR A 72 -24.09 2.31 -1.94
CA THR A 72 -24.97 3.48 -1.77
C THR A 72 -26.10 3.20 -0.76
N ASN A 73 -26.14 1.99 -0.19
CA ASN A 73 -27.11 1.60 0.83
C ASN A 73 -26.49 1.58 2.23
N PRO A 74 -26.78 2.56 3.10
CA PRO A 74 -26.20 2.61 4.44
C PRO A 74 -26.42 1.34 5.28
N ASN A 75 -27.51 0.61 5.07
CA ASN A 75 -27.81 -0.63 5.80
C ASN A 75 -26.77 -1.73 5.54
N GLU A 76 -25.97 -1.61 4.48
CA GLU A 76 -24.91 -2.56 4.16
C GLU A 76 -23.60 -2.29 4.92
N TYR A 77 -23.43 -1.10 5.55
CA TYR A 77 -22.15 -0.77 6.18
C TYR A 77 -22.26 -0.03 7.52
N ILE A 78 -23.41 0.57 7.87
CA ILE A 78 -23.54 1.41 9.08
C ILE A 78 -23.26 0.67 10.38
N ALA A 79 -23.34 -0.68 10.36
CA ALA A 79 -23.03 -1.51 11.51
C ALA A 79 -21.55 -1.38 11.95
N GLY A 80 -20.66 -1.05 11.02
CA GLY A 80 -19.24 -0.78 11.29
C GLY A 80 -18.48 -2.01 11.81
N PHE A 81 -17.33 -1.70 12.40
CA PHE A 81 -16.46 -2.68 13.03
C PHE A 81 -16.39 -2.38 14.53
N PRO A 82 -17.13 -3.14 15.38
CA PRO A 82 -17.11 -2.98 16.83
C PRO A 82 -15.72 -3.20 17.39
N LEU A 83 -15.50 -2.79 18.64
CA LEU A 83 -14.23 -2.90 19.35
C LEU A 83 -13.58 -4.27 19.18
N HIS A 84 -12.38 -4.27 18.61
CA HIS A 84 -11.59 -5.47 18.32
C HIS A 84 -10.09 -5.20 18.43
N PRO A 85 -9.25 -6.23 18.69
CA PRO A 85 -7.81 -6.08 18.80
C PRO A 85 -7.11 -6.13 17.46
N HIS A 86 -5.90 -5.57 17.38
CA HIS A 86 -4.89 -5.88 16.37
C HIS A 86 -3.50 -5.94 16.98
N ARG A 87 -2.63 -6.80 16.42
CA ARG A 87 -1.19 -6.84 16.72
C ARG A 87 -0.39 -7.25 15.49
N GLY A 88 0.80 -6.65 15.32
CA GLY A 88 1.80 -7.06 14.35
C GLY A 88 1.54 -6.62 12.91
N ILE A 89 0.59 -5.72 12.70
CA ILE A 89 0.22 -5.18 11.39
C ILE A 89 0.07 -3.66 11.44
N GLU A 90 -0.04 -3.07 10.27
CA GLU A 90 -0.65 -1.75 10.06
C GLU A 90 -1.94 -1.90 9.27
N THR A 91 -2.97 -1.12 9.63
CA THR A 91 -4.18 -0.96 8.82
C THR A 91 -4.18 0.40 8.17
N VAL A 92 -4.40 0.44 6.85
CA VAL A 92 -4.45 1.67 6.07
C VAL A 92 -5.77 1.73 5.35
N SER A 93 -6.66 2.62 5.79
CA SER A 93 -7.97 2.81 5.16
C SER A 93 -7.95 4.08 4.32
N TYR A 94 -8.24 3.96 3.04
CA TYR A 94 -8.46 5.07 2.13
C TYR A 94 -9.94 5.18 1.79
N ILE A 95 -10.57 6.28 2.17
CA ILE A 95 -11.98 6.54 1.88
C ILE A 95 -12.07 7.53 0.73
N TYR A 96 -12.36 7.03 -0.47
CA TYR A 96 -12.51 7.90 -1.64
C TYR A 96 -13.84 8.67 -1.59
N ARG A 97 -14.91 8.03 -1.09
CA ARG A 97 -16.22 8.65 -0.81
C ARG A 97 -16.79 8.10 0.48
N GLY A 98 -17.39 8.96 1.26
CA GLY A 98 -18.00 8.63 2.56
C GLY A 98 -17.16 9.06 3.73
N ARG A 99 -17.35 8.41 4.86
CA ARG A 99 -16.66 8.74 6.11
C ARG A 99 -16.37 7.48 6.92
N MET A 100 -15.28 7.52 7.66
CA MET A 100 -14.92 6.48 8.62
C MET A 100 -14.41 7.14 9.88
N THR A 101 -15.03 6.84 11.02
CA THR A 101 -14.61 7.32 12.33
C THR A 101 -13.90 6.22 13.07
N HIS A 102 -12.67 6.47 13.46
CA HIS A 102 -11.82 5.59 14.25
C HIS A 102 -11.83 6.03 15.72
N LYS A 103 -11.82 5.06 16.63
CA LYS A 103 -11.55 5.27 18.05
C LYS A 103 -10.70 4.12 18.56
N ASP A 104 -9.70 4.42 19.42
CA ASP A 104 -8.75 3.40 19.88
C ASP A 104 -8.38 3.49 21.36
N SER A 105 -7.67 2.46 21.83
CA SER A 105 -7.20 2.34 23.22
C SER A 105 -6.08 3.30 23.60
N LEU A 106 -5.55 4.09 22.67
CA LEU A 106 -4.62 5.19 22.95
C LEU A 106 -5.35 6.49 23.28
N GLY A 107 -6.69 6.51 23.13
CA GLY A 107 -7.53 7.69 23.31
C GLY A 107 -7.68 8.54 22.05
N ASN A 108 -7.26 8.07 20.89
CA ASN A 108 -7.53 8.75 19.65
C ASN A 108 -9.00 8.55 19.26
N GLU A 109 -9.62 9.62 18.78
CA GLU A 109 -10.91 9.60 18.10
C GLU A 109 -10.83 10.60 16.94
N ASP A 110 -10.96 10.12 15.69
CA ASP A 110 -10.87 10.96 14.50
C ASP A 110 -11.73 10.41 13.38
N THR A 111 -12.13 11.28 12.46
CA THR A 111 -12.92 10.93 11.29
C THR A 111 -12.19 11.34 10.02
N ILE A 112 -11.95 10.39 9.14
CA ILE A 112 -11.55 10.64 7.76
C ILE A 112 -12.78 10.73 6.86
N ALA A 113 -12.69 11.57 5.85
CA ALA A 113 -13.76 11.84 4.88
C ALA A 113 -13.31 11.59 3.43
N ASP A 114 -14.08 12.06 2.47
CA ASP A 114 -13.79 11.90 1.04
C ASP A 114 -12.34 12.24 0.70
N GLY A 115 -11.63 11.25 0.17
CA GLY A 115 -10.25 11.38 -0.29
C GLY A 115 -9.18 11.31 0.79
N GLU A 116 -9.52 11.01 2.04
CA GLU A 116 -8.59 10.97 3.16
C GLU A 116 -8.17 9.54 3.55
N VAL A 117 -7.08 9.44 4.29
CA VAL A 117 -6.49 8.17 4.73
C VAL A 117 -6.36 8.15 6.24
N GLN A 118 -6.66 7.02 6.87
CA GLN A 118 -6.20 6.71 8.22
C GLN A 118 -5.13 5.62 8.16
N TRP A 119 -4.12 5.77 8.99
CA TRP A 119 -3.01 4.85 9.13
C TRP A 119 -2.84 4.47 10.60
N MET A 120 -3.15 3.24 10.94
CA MET A 120 -2.98 2.72 12.29
C MET A 120 -1.86 1.68 12.30
N THR A 121 -0.84 1.94 13.10
CA THR A 121 0.17 0.95 13.45
C THR A 121 -0.34 0.19 14.67
N ALA A 122 -0.68 -1.09 14.52
CA ALA A 122 -1.11 -1.89 15.67
C ALA A 122 0.07 -2.30 16.56
N GLY A 123 1.22 -2.60 15.95
CA GLY A 123 2.46 -2.89 16.68
C GLY A 123 2.26 -3.93 17.77
N SER A 124 2.62 -3.59 19.00
CA SER A 124 2.56 -4.46 20.19
C SER A 124 1.14 -4.75 20.70
N GLY A 125 0.14 -4.08 20.15
CA GLY A 125 -1.27 -4.30 20.43
C GLY A 125 -2.07 -3.02 20.59
N ILE A 126 -3.23 -3.00 19.97
CA ILE A 126 -4.22 -1.92 20.05
C ILE A 126 -5.63 -2.52 20.04
N MET A 127 -6.55 -1.88 20.73
CA MET A 127 -7.99 -2.13 20.57
C MET A 127 -8.59 -0.93 19.85
N HIS A 128 -9.42 -1.17 18.85
CA HIS A 128 -10.10 -0.07 18.15
C HIS A 128 -11.50 -0.45 17.63
N GLU A 129 -12.28 0.56 17.33
CA GLU A 129 -13.55 0.46 16.63
C GLU A 129 -13.58 1.39 15.44
N GLU A 130 -14.33 1.02 14.41
CA GLU A 130 -14.53 1.85 13.22
C GLU A 130 -16.03 1.99 12.94
N LYS A 131 -16.51 3.23 12.85
CA LYS A 131 -17.88 3.57 12.49
C LYS A 131 -17.92 4.10 11.06
N LEU A 132 -18.92 3.68 10.31
CA LEU A 132 -19.14 4.08 8.93
C LEU A 132 -20.46 4.87 8.85
N PRO A 133 -20.46 6.19 9.13
CA PRO A 133 -21.68 7.01 9.09
C PRO A 133 -22.34 6.96 7.69
N ALA A 134 -23.67 7.02 7.68
CA ALA A 134 -24.43 7.06 6.44
C ALA A 134 -23.95 8.21 5.54
N SER A 135 -23.72 7.89 4.27
CA SER A 135 -23.20 8.78 3.22
C SER A 135 -23.90 8.46 1.90
N GLU A 136 -23.83 9.34 0.91
CA GLU A 136 -24.38 9.08 -0.42
C GLU A 136 -23.76 7.82 -1.08
N ARG A 137 -22.47 7.61 -0.81
CA ARG A 137 -21.75 6.40 -1.22
C ARG A 137 -20.61 6.15 -0.22
N MET A 138 -20.49 4.91 0.22
CA MET A 138 -19.30 4.42 0.91
C MET A 138 -18.42 3.73 -0.11
N LEU A 139 -17.31 4.35 -0.50
CA LEU A 139 -16.36 3.83 -1.47
C LEU A 139 -14.94 4.03 -0.98
N GLY A 140 -14.21 2.95 -0.83
CA GLY A 140 -12.84 2.98 -0.36
C GLY A 140 -12.25 1.60 -0.22
N VAL A 141 -11.11 1.53 0.42
CA VAL A 141 -10.41 0.27 0.71
C VAL A 141 -9.82 0.29 2.11
N GLN A 142 -9.68 -0.89 2.72
CA GLN A 142 -8.85 -1.11 3.87
C GLN A 142 -7.74 -2.11 3.50
N LEU A 143 -6.51 -1.71 3.70
CA LEU A 143 -5.30 -2.46 3.41
C LEU A 143 -4.67 -2.89 4.73
N TRP A 144 -4.29 -4.16 4.87
CA TRP A 144 -3.44 -4.62 5.96
C TRP A 144 -2.03 -4.83 5.44
N LEU A 145 -1.08 -4.11 6.04
CA LEU A 145 0.35 -4.26 5.79
C LEU A 145 0.99 -5.07 6.89
N ASN A 146 1.81 -6.04 6.52
CA ASN A 146 2.60 -6.79 7.49
C ASN A 146 3.72 -5.90 8.04
N LEU A 147 3.91 -5.91 9.34
CA LEU A 147 5.08 -5.31 9.95
C LEU A 147 6.28 -6.26 9.83
N PRO A 148 7.49 -5.75 9.51
CA PRO A 148 8.72 -6.54 9.61
C PRO A 148 8.86 -7.17 11.00
N ALA A 149 9.44 -8.36 11.10
CA ALA A 149 9.61 -9.08 12.37
C ALA A 149 10.21 -8.21 13.48
N LYS A 150 11.23 -7.41 13.14
CA LYS A 150 11.87 -6.45 14.05
C LYS A 150 10.93 -5.35 14.58
N ASN A 151 9.82 -5.09 13.88
CA ASN A 151 8.87 -4.03 14.17
C ASN A 151 7.49 -4.56 14.64
N LYS A 152 7.32 -5.89 14.77
CA LYS A 152 6.04 -6.48 15.23
C LYS A 152 5.56 -5.93 16.57
N MET A 153 6.48 -5.58 17.44
CA MET A 153 6.19 -5.13 18.80
C MET A 153 6.53 -3.66 19.04
N VAL A 154 6.56 -2.83 17.99
CA VAL A 154 6.69 -1.37 18.15
C VAL A 154 5.47 -0.80 18.87
N ASP A 155 5.61 0.40 19.42
CA ASP A 155 4.49 1.11 20.03
C ASP A 155 3.36 1.32 19.01
N PRO A 156 2.10 1.07 19.40
CA PRO A 156 0.96 1.38 18.54
C PRO A 156 0.84 2.89 18.30
N ALA A 157 0.32 3.26 17.14
CA ALA A 157 0.15 4.65 16.75
C ALA A 157 -1.03 4.81 15.78
N TYR A 158 -1.62 6.00 15.78
CA TYR A 158 -2.63 6.42 14.84
C TYR A 158 -2.22 7.71 14.13
N HIS A 159 -2.53 7.81 12.85
CA HIS A 159 -2.33 9.01 12.06
C HIS A 159 -3.40 9.13 10.98
N SER A 160 -4.00 10.31 10.84
CA SER A 160 -4.86 10.63 9.71
C SER A 160 -4.12 11.53 8.72
N ILE A 161 -4.27 11.23 7.44
CA ILE A 161 -3.70 12.00 6.33
C ILE A 161 -4.87 12.73 5.68
N LYS A 162 -4.98 14.01 5.99
CA LYS A 162 -6.08 14.87 5.56
C LYS A 162 -5.83 15.45 4.17
N ASN A 163 -6.89 15.85 3.49
CA ASN A 163 -6.84 16.34 2.11
C ASN A 163 -5.86 17.50 1.91
N GLU A 164 -5.71 18.39 2.88
CA GLU A 164 -4.77 19.52 2.84
C GLU A 164 -3.30 19.10 2.81
N THR A 165 -2.99 17.84 3.20
CA THR A 165 -1.64 17.28 3.16
C THR A 165 -1.41 16.31 2.00
N ILE A 166 -2.46 15.97 1.26
CA ILE A 166 -2.39 15.07 0.10
C ILE A 166 -2.20 15.91 -1.16
N GLU A 167 -1.02 15.82 -1.75
CA GLU A 167 -0.76 16.51 -3.02
C GLU A 167 -1.53 15.85 -4.17
N GLU A 168 -2.24 16.66 -4.96
CA GLU A 168 -2.87 16.24 -6.21
C GLU A 168 -2.03 16.72 -7.38
N ILE A 169 -1.42 15.79 -8.09
CA ILE A 169 -0.50 16.02 -9.20
C ILE A 169 -1.27 15.83 -10.50
N ILE A 170 -1.29 16.88 -11.31
CA ILE A 170 -1.93 16.84 -12.64
C ILE A 170 -1.02 16.08 -13.60
N LEU A 171 -1.56 15.04 -14.21
CA LEU A 171 -0.94 14.25 -15.26
C LEU A 171 -1.41 14.77 -16.63
N GLU A 172 -0.72 14.39 -17.70
CA GLU A 172 -1.15 14.75 -19.07
C GLU A 172 -2.58 14.31 -19.38
N ASN A 173 -2.96 13.10 -18.93
CA ASN A 173 -4.27 12.51 -19.22
C ASN A 173 -4.99 12.02 -17.95
N GLY A 174 -4.92 12.80 -16.88
CA GLY A 174 -5.53 12.44 -15.61
C GLY A 174 -4.94 13.18 -14.43
N LYS A 175 -4.96 12.52 -13.27
CA LYS A 175 -4.35 13.02 -12.03
C LYS A 175 -3.88 11.89 -11.14
N LEU A 176 -2.96 12.20 -10.26
CA LEU A 176 -2.46 11.33 -9.21
C LEU A 176 -2.60 12.03 -7.87
N ARG A 177 -3.19 11.37 -6.88
CA ARG A 177 -3.19 11.80 -5.48
C ARG A 177 -2.12 11.01 -4.73
N LEU A 178 -1.16 11.72 -4.17
CA LEU A 178 0.00 11.13 -3.49
C LEU A 178 -0.33 10.87 -2.02
N LEU A 179 -0.89 9.67 -1.75
CA LEU A 179 -1.34 9.30 -0.40
C LEU A 179 -0.15 9.01 0.52
N ALA A 180 0.86 8.31 0.03
CA ALA A 180 2.10 8.04 0.76
C ALA A 180 3.27 7.81 -0.19
N GLY A 181 4.50 7.94 0.32
CA GLY A 181 5.74 7.72 -0.41
C GLY A 181 6.18 8.93 -1.24
N ASN A 182 6.84 8.67 -2.35
CA ASN A 182 7.40 9.73 -3.20
C ASN A 182 6.98 9.52 -4.65
N TYR A 183 6.72 10.61 -5.35
CA TYR A 183 6.49 10.62 -6.80
C TYR A 183 7.22 11.80 -7.43
N LYS A 184 8.24 11.52 -8.24
CA LYS A 184 9.16 12.54 -8.77
C LYS A 184 9.73 13.40 -7.62
N ASP A 185 9.54 14.71 -7.67
CA ASP A 185 10.00 15.66 -6.66
C ASP A 185 8.99 15.87 -5.51
N SER A 186 7.79 15.26 -5.61
CA SER A 186 6.73 15.37 -4.61
C SER A 186 6.86 14.29 -3.53
N LYS A 187 6.49 14.66 -2.30
CA LYS A 187 6.56 13.78 -1.13
C LYS A 187 5.23 13.75 -0.39
N GLY A 188 4.64 12.55 -0.29
CA GLY A 188 3.47 12.26 0.54
C GLY A 188 3.82 11.83 1.97
N TYR A 189 2.87 11.19 2.64
CA TYR A 189 3.10 10.62 3.95
C TYR A 189 4.26 9.61 3.92
N THR A 190 5.11 9.66 4.93
CA THR A 190 6.24 8.71 5.06
C THR A 190 5.88 7.64 6.09
N SER A 191 5.69 6.40 5.64
CA SER A 191 5.53 5.27 6.54
C SER A 191 6.77 5.07 7.40
N LYS A 192 6.56 4.81 8.69
CA LYS A 192 7.65 4.70 9.67
C LYS A 192 8.29 3.31 9.72
N ASN A 193 7.51 2.26 9.43
CA ASN A 193 7.92 0.89 9.68
C ASN A 193 8.32 0.12 8.42
N LEU A 194 7.68 0.42 7.31
CA LEU A 194 7.94 -0.21 6.02
C LEU A 194 7.77 0.83 4.91
N PRO A 195 8.77 1.09 4.07
CA PRO A 195 8.63 2.03 2.95
C PRO A 195 7.46 1.62 2.04
N LEU A 196 6.55 2.55 1.81
CA LEU A 196 5.36 2.34 0.98
C LEU A 196 5.14 3.56 0.08
N ASP A 197 5.03 3.31 -1.22
CA ASP A 197 4.42 4.25 -2.15
C ASP A 197 2.96 3.86 -2.36
N TYR A 198 2.06 4.80 -2.17
CA TYR A 198 0.63 4.59 -2.29
C TYR A 198 0.00 5.76 -3.04
N TYR A 199 -0.47 5.50 -4.25
CA TYR A 199 -1.04 6.51 -5.15
C TYR A 199 -2.46 6.15 -5.54
N ASP A 200 -3.33 7.16 -5.59
CA ASP A 200 -4.64 7.06 -6.21
C ASP A 200 -4.59 7.77 -7.57
N ILE A 201 -4.58 6.97 -8.64
CA ILE A 201 -4.37 7.42 -10.02
C ILE A 201 -5.70 7.41 -10.75
N HIS A 202 -6.08 8.56 -11.30
CA HIS A 202 -7.27 8.73 -12.13
C HIS A 202 -6.83 8.94 -13.57
N LEU A 203 -7.16 8.00 -14.44
CA LEU A 203 -6.87 8.10 -15.88
C LEU A 203 -8.13 8.34 -16.68
N ASN A 204 -8.05 9.28 -17.63
CA ASN A 204 -9.06 9.51 -18.65
C ASN A 204 -9.15 8.33 -19.63
N PRO A 205 -10.17 8.25 -20.49
CA PRO A 205 -10.17 7.28 -21.58
C PRO A 205 -8.96 7.43 -22.51
N ASN A 206 -8.50 6.30 -23.08
CA ASN A 206 -7.38 6.23 -24.05
C ASN A 206 -6.09 6.89 -23.52
N SER A 207 -5.78 6.65 -22.27
CA SER A 207 -4.64 7.25 -21.57
C SER A 207 -3.60 6.21 -21.18
N THR A 208 -2.36 6.69 -21.05
CA THR A 208 -1.22 5.89 -20.55
C THR A 208 -0.55 6.63 -19.41
N PHE A 209 -0.25 5.89 -18.36
CA PHE A 209 0.56 6.33 -17.22
C PHE A 209 1.79 5.47 -17.11
N ASN A 210 2.96 6.09 -17.06
CA ASN A 210 4.25 5.42 -16.92
C ASN A 210 4.94 5.85 -15.63
N ILE A 211 5.51 4.88 -14.92
CA ILE A 211 6.31 5.13 -13.73
C ILE A 211 7.53 4.20 -13.67
N SER A 212 8.70 4.80 -13.49
CA SER A 212 9.92 4.05 -13.19
C SER A 212 9.95 3.66 -11.73
N VAL A 213 10.36 2.42 -11.45
CA VAL A 213 10.37 1.81 -10.12
C VAL A 213 11.65 1.03 -9.89
N GLU A 214 12.00 0.79 -8.64
CA GLU A 214 13.11 -0.11 -8.31
C GLU A 214 12.73 -1.56 -8.66
N LYS A 215 13.68 -2.28 -9.24
CA LYS A 215 13.47 -3.61 -9.84
C LYS A 215 12.88 -4.65 -8.89
N GLU A 216 13.31 -4.66 -7.65
CA GLU A 216 12.96 -5.68 -6.65
C GLU A 216 11.68 -5.36 -5.87
N ARG A 217 11.14 -4.14 -6.03
CA ARG A 217 9.92 -3.72 -5.31
C ARG A 217 8.74 -4.63 -5.59
N SER A 218 8.03 -4.97 -4.52
CA SER A 218 6.72 -5.63 -4.58
C SER A 218 5.69 -4.61 -5.04
N ILE A 219 5.13 -4.80 -6.25
CA ILE A 219 4.14 -3.86 -6.81
C ILE A 219 2.82 -4.56 -7.03
N MET A 220 1.77 -3.90 -6.56
CA MET A 220 0.38 -4.24 -6.80
C MET A 220 -0.35 -3.06 -7.43
N VAL A 221 -1.13 -3.34 -8.45
CA VAL A 221 -2.10 -2.43 -9.07
C VAL A 221 -3.50 -2.93 -8.74
N PHE A 222 -4.34 -2.09 -8.15
CA PHE A 222 -5.73 -2.43 -7.84
C PHE A 222 -6.68 -1.48 -8.56
N THR A 223 -7.56 -2.01 -9.39
CA THR A 223 -8.57 -1.21 -10.10
C THR A 223 -9.77 -1.00 -9.18
N LEU A 224 -9.86 0.19 -8.57
CA LEU A 224 -10.95 0.56 -7.67
C LEU A 224 -12.25 0.80 -8.44
N LEU A 225 -12.18 1.53 -9.56
CA LEU A 225 -13.30 1.79 -10.47
C LEU A 225 -12.83 1.67 -11.92
N GLY A 226 -13.70 1.11 -12.76
CA GLY A 226 -13.46 0.96 -14.19
C GLY A 226 -12.51 -0.19 -14.52
N GLU A 227 -11.73 -0.06 -15.60
CA GLU A 227 -10.86 -1.09 -16.12
C GLU A 227 -9.50 -0.50 -16.51
N ALA A 228 -8.42 -1.22 -16.20
CA ALA A 228 -7.07 -0.84 -16.57
C ALA A 228 -6.36 -1.98 -17.33
N TYR A 229 -5.24 -1.67 -17.94
CA TYR A 229 -4.43 -2.65 -18.69
C TYR A 229 -2.95 -2.48 -18.32
N ILE A 230 -2.27 -3.62 -18.20
CA ILE A 230 -0.80 -3.72 -18.14
C ILE A 230 -0.38 -4.53 -19.38
N GLY A 231 0.37 -3.89 -20.28
CA GLY A 231 0.53 -4.46 -21.62
C GLY A 231 -0.83 -4.58 -22.31
N ASP A 232 -1.16 -5.81 -22.76
CA ASP A 232 -2.46 -6.13 -23.34
C ASP A 232 -3.43 -6.82 -22.37
N GLU A 233 -3.00 -7.09 -21.13
CA GLU A 233 -3.80 -7.81 -20.15
C GLU A 233 -4.73 -6.87 -19.41
N LEU A 234 -6.03 -7.21 -19.38
CA LEU A 234 -7.09 -6.49 -18.69
C LEU A 234 -7.07 -6.75 -17.18
N ILE A 235 -7.11 -5.69 -16.40
CA ILE A 235 -7.41 -5.70 -14.96
C ILE A 235 -8.83 -5.15 -14.79
N LYS A 236 -9.78 -6.02 -14.42
CA LYS A 236 -11.18 -5.65 -14.18
C LYS A 236 -11.32 -4.85 -12.89
N GLU A 237 -12.47 -4.18 -12.75
CA GLU A 237 -12.83 -3.51 -11.50
C GLU A 237 -12.78 -4.48 -10.30
N LYS A 238 -12.35 -3.98 -9.14
CA LYS A 238 -12.15 -4.76 -7.89
C LYS A 238 -11.18 -5.93 -8.04
N THR A 239 -10.17 -5.79 -8.88
CA THR A 239 -9.15 -6.80 -9.14
C THR A 239 -7.78 -6.24 -8.76
N ALA A 240 -7.02 -7.00 -7.96
CA ALA A 240 -5.62 -6.76 -7.67
C ALA A 240 -4.73 -7.50 -8.66
N ALA A 241 -3.79 -6.81 -9.27
CA ALA A 241 -2.77 -7.38 -10.15
C ALA A 241 -1.39 -7.24 -9.49
N LYS A 242 -0.76 -8.35 -9.16
CA LYS A 242 0.64 -8.44 -8.77
C LYS A 242 1.50 -8.37 -10.01
N LEU A 243 2.52 -7.51 -10.01
CA LEU A 243 3.43 -7.35 -11.14
C LEU A 243 4.72 -8.17 -10.97
N THR A 244 5.32 -8.55 -12.10
CA THR A 244 6.67 -9.14 -12.17
C THR A 244 7.72 -8.13 -11.73
N GLU A 245 8.97 -8.55 -11.57
CA GLU A 245 10.10 -7.62 -11.46
C GLU A 245 10.32 -6.87 -12.76
N GLY A 246 10.90 -5.67 -12.66
CA GLY A 246 11.15 -4.74 -13.77
C GLY A 246 11.32 -3.32 -13.28
N ASP A 247 11.77 -2.44 -14.14
CA ASP A 247 12.12 -1.06 -13.80
C ASP A 247 11.05 -0.05 -14.21
N ASN A 248 10.04 -0.49 -14.97
CA ASN A 248 8.96 0.37 -15.44
C ASN A 248 7.59 -0.30 -15.34
N VAL A 249 6.58 0.51 -15.04
CA VAL A 249 5.18 0.09 -15.05
C VAL A 249 4.42 1.01 -15.99
N GLU A 250 3.79 0.42 -17.00
CA GLU A 250 2.88 1.10 -17.91
C GLU A 250 1.45 0.68 -17.63
N ILE A 251 0.59 1.63 -17.23
CA ILE A 251 -0.84 1.42 -16.96
C ILE A 251 -1.64 2.16 -18.03
N LYS A 252 -2.56 1.46 -18.68
CA LYS A 252 -3.40 2.02 -19.76
C LYS A 252 -4.87 1.94 -19.44
N THR A 253 -5.61 2.86 -20.05
CA THR A 253 -7.08 2.81 -20.19
C THR A 253 -7.46 2.77 -21.66
N LYS A 254 -8.60 2.16 -21.97
CA LYS A 254 -9.24 2.23 -23.31
C LYS A 254 -10.42 3.19 -23.25
N ASP A 255 -11.57 2.81 -23.75
CA ASP A 255 -12.72 3.67 -23.97
C ASP A 255 -13.33 4.30 -22.71
N LYS A 256 -12.93 3.85 -21.53
CA LYS A 256 -13.46 4.31 -20.24
C LYS A 256 -12.36 4.83 -19.33
N LYS A 257 -12.72 5.78 -18.46
CA LYS A 257 -11.85 6.21 -17.36
C LYS A 257 -11.68 5.11 -16.33
N ALA A 258 -10.56 5.12 -15.62
CA ALA A 258 -10.32 4.24 -14.48
C ALA A 258 -9.78 5.00 -13.29
N GLN A 259 -10.05 4.48 -12.10
CA GLN A 259 -9.41 4.87 -10.84
C GLN A 259 -8.63 3.67 -10.30
N ILE A 260 -7.36 3.87 -10.07
CA ILE A 260 -6.39 2.81 -9.86
C ILE A 260 -5.57 3.14 -8.62
N LEU A 261 -5.48 2.19 -7.70
CA LEU A 261 -4.56 2.28 -6.57
C LEU A 261 -3.26 1.57 -6.94
N PHE A 262 -2.17 2.32 -6.95
CA PHE A 262 -0.82 1.82 -7.14
C PHE A 262 -0.13 1.70 -5.79
N ILE A 263 0.35 0.51 -5.45
CA ILE A 263 1.00 0.22 -4.18
C ILE A 263 2.34 -0.45 -4.45
N SER A 264 3.40 0.13 -3.92
CA SER A 264 4.78 -0.36 -4.07
C SER A 264 5.48 -0.38 -2.71
N SER A 265 6.09 -1.50 -2.36
CA SER A 265 6.80 -1.68 -1.10
C SER A 265 7.99 -2.62 -1.25
N GLU A 266 8.83 -2.69 -0.22
CA GLU A 266 9.80 -3.76 -0.07
C GLU A 266 9.09 -5.08 0.24
N LYS A 267 9.62 -6.21 -0.24
CA LYS A 267 9.21 -7.54 0.22
C LYS A 267 9.80 -7.79 1.60
N LEU A 268 9.06 -8.48 2.46
CA LEU A 268 9.59 -8.89 3.76
C LEU A 268 10.23 -10.27 3.69
N GLU A 269 9.64 -11.19 2.91
CA GLU A 269 10.09 -12.57 2.76
C GLU A 269 10.24 -13.30 4.11
N GLU A 270 9.38 -12.93 5.05
CA GLU A 270 9.34 -13.44 6.42
C GLU A 270 8.19 -14.43 6.61
N SER A 271 8.31 -15.33 7.58
CA SER A 271 7.22 -16.23 7.95
C SER A 271 6.03 -15.46 8.53
N VAL A 272 4.82 -15.93 8.24
CA VAL A 272 3.56 -15.34 8.71
C VAL A 272 2.74 -16.36 9.46
N ALA A 273 2.45 -16.06 10.72
CA ALA A 273 1.51 -16.78 11.56
C ALA A 273 0.29 -15.88 11.80
N TRP A 274 -0.80 -16.15 11.07
CA TRP A 274 -2.00 -15.31 11.06
C TRP A 274 -3.18 -16.01 11.75
N GLY A 275 -3.78 -15.34 12.73
CA GLY A 275 -4.99 -15.78 13.42
C GLY A 275 -5.95 -14.62 13.68
N GLY A 276 -7.07 -14.57 12.95
CA GLY A 276 -8.05 -13.47 13.08
C GLY A 276 -7.40 -12.11 12.91
N PRO A 277 -7.51 -11.20 13.91
CA PRO A 277 -6.98 -9.83 13.79
C PRO A 277 -5.49 -9.70 14.17
N ILE A 278 -4.79 -10.81 14.43
CA ILE A 278 -3.41 -10.82 14.91
C ILE A 278 -2.52 -11.54 13.90
N VAL A 279 -1.37 -10.92 13.57
CA VAL A 279 -0.38 -11.47 12.64
C VAL A 279 1.01 -11.36 13.24
N MET A 280 1.62 -12.51 13.49
CA MET A 280 2.96 -12.64 14.03
C MET A 280 3.86 -13.40 13.06
N ASN A 281 5.12 -13.68 13.42
CA ASN A 281 6.02 -14.47 12.59
C ASN A 281 5.99 -15.97 12.92
N THR A 282 5.68 -16.34 14.17
CA THR A 282 5.62 -17.75 14.61
C THR A 282 4.29 -18.09 15.27
N LYS A 283 3.97 -19.38 15.30
CA LYS A 283 2.76 -19.88 15.99
C LYS A 283 2.83 -19.64 17.48
N GLU A 284 4.01 -19.70 18.07
CA GLU A 284 4.27 -19.45 19.48
C GLU A 284 3.98 -17.99 19.84
N GLU A 285 4.44 -17.05 19.03
CA GLU A 285 4.13 -15.62 19.20
C GLU A 285 2.63 -15.34 19.04
N LEU A 286 1.98 -15.97 18.06
CA LEU A 286 0.55 -15.86 17.85
C LEU A 286 -0.23 -16.41 19.04
N GLN A 287 0.15 -17.60 19.54
CA GLN A 287 -0.47 -18.20 20.71
C GLN A 287 -0.31 -17.32 21.96
N LYS A 288 0.90 -16.76 22.16
CA LYS A 288 1.16 -15.81 23.25
C LYS A 288 0.25 -14.59 23.18
N ALA A 289 0.04 -14.03 21.99
CA ALA A 289 -0.86 -12.88 21.81
C ALA A 289 -2.31 -13.21 22.21
N PHE A 290 -2.80 -14.40 21.87
CA PHE A 290 -4.12 -14.86 22.30
C PHE A 290 -4.19 -15.16 23.82
N ASP A 291 -3.11 -15.66 24.41
CA ASP A 291 -3.03 -15.85 25.86
C ASP A 291 -3.10 -14.51 26.60
N GLU A 292 -2.38 -13.51 26.11
CA GLU A 292 -2.41 -12.16 26.66
C GLU A 292 -3.79 -11.50 26.51
N LEU A 293 -4.52 -11.73 25.40
CA LEU A 293 -5.92 -11.29 25.26
C LEU A 293 -6.81 -11.92 26.33
N ARG A 294 -6.71 -13.22 26.55
CA ARG A 294 -7.50 -13.92 27.58
C ARG A 294 -7.18 -13.49 29.01
N GLN A 295 -5.94 -13.11 29.26
CA GLN A 295 -5.45 -12.65 30.57
C GLN A 295 -5.66 -11.15 30.83
N GLY A 296 -6.11 -10.37 29.82
CA GLY A 296 -6.25 -8.92 29.92
C GLY A 296 -4.92 -8.16 29.94
N THR A 297 -3.83 -8.79 29.45
CA THR A 297 -2.48 -8.18 29.41
C THR A 297 -2.02 -7.85 28.00
N PHE A 298 -2.94 -7.88 27.04
CA PHE A 298 -2.63 -7.68 25.61
C PHE A 298 -2.13 -6.27 25.29
N LEU A 299 -2.74 -5.24 25.90
CA LEU A 299 -2.34 -3.85 25.68
C LEU A 299 -1.08 -3.55 26.49
N GLN A 300 0.02 -3.34 25.79
CA GLN A 300 1.31 -2.94 26.36
C GLN A 300 1.35 -1.44 26.67
N LYS A 301 0.61 -0.66 25.91
CA LYS A 301 0.46 0.78 26.05
C LYS A 301 -0.98 1.17 25.78
N GLY A 302 -1.36 2.34 26.31
CA GLY A 302 -2.66 2.91 26.12
C GLY A 302 -3.54 2.89 27.37
N ILE A 303 -4.72 3.45 27.21
CA ILE A 303 -5.74 3.59 28.22
C ILE A 303 -6.70 2.42 28.03
N SER A 304 -7.13 1.82 29.12
CA SER A 304 -8.27 0.89 29.08
C SER A 304 -9.53 1.63 28.61
N TYR A 305 -10.29 0.98 27.76
CA TYR A 305 -11.64 1.41 27.38
C TYR A 305 -12.55 1.42 28.60
#